data_2090348b3ae75dea774efdc6d8a93f2a
#
_entry.id   2090348b3ae75dea774efdc6d8a93f2a
#
_cell.length_a   1.000
_cell.length_b   1.000
_cell.length_c   1.000
_cell.angle_alpha   90.00
_cell.angle_beta   90.00
_cell.angle_gamma   90.00
#
_symmetry.space_group_name_H-M   'P 1'
#
loop_
_entity.id
_entity.type
_entity.pdbx_description
1 polymer ?
#
loop_
_entity_poly.entity_id
_entity_poly.type
_entity_poly.pdbx_seq_one_letter_code
_entity_poly.pdbx_strand_id
1 'polypeptide(L)'
;MRESIHKYFQVGTIQWMSYPRREPMESLKAICRDDYFDAIEVKGFGVNNEEARALLGQSHLKVCYGAQPRLLGGNLNPNHIDEEERRKAEATLIEAVDEAEY
;
A
#
# COMPACT_ATOMS: atom_id res chain seq x y z
N MET A 1 -2.52 -3.85 -22.40
CA MET A 1 -1.81 -3.23 -23.51
C MET A 1 -0.63 -2.41 -23.00
N ARG A 2 0.58 -2.87 -23.30
CA ARG A 2 1.81 -2.20 -22.85
C ARG A 2 2.30 -1.28 -23.96
N GLU A 3 1.68 -0.12 -24.03
CA GLU A 3 1.86 0.86 -25.09
C GLU A 3 3.00 1.84 -24.81
N SER A 4 2.95 2.98 -25.49
CA SER A 4 3.99 4.00 -25.44
C SER A 4 4.33 4.48 -24.03
N ILE A 5 3.36 4.51 -23.10
CA ILE A 5 3.59 4.98 -21.74
C ILE A 5 4.64 4.12 -21.01
N HIS A 6 4.62 2.79 -21.24
CA HIS A 6 5.54 1.87 -20.56
C HIS A 6 6.97 1.98 -21.09
N LYS A 7 7.20 2.65 -22.20
CA LYS A 7 8.55 2.94 -22.70
C LYS A 7 9.29 3.94 -21.82
N TYR A 8 8.56 4.83 -21.17
CA TYR A 8 9.13 5.96 -20.45
C TYR A 8 8.91 5.92 -18.96
N PHE A 9 7.85 5.24 -18.52
CA PHE A 9 7.42 5.24 -17.12
C PHE A 9 7.04 3.83 -16.66
N GLN A 10 7.23 3.58 -15.38
CA GLN A 10 6.60 2.45 -14.73
C GLN A 10 5.19 2.89 -14.29
N VAL A 11 4.21 2.03 -14.54
CA VAL A 11 2.82 2.34 -14.23
C VAL A 11 2.42 1.59 -12.98
N GLY A 12 1.96 2.32 -11.97
CA GLY A 12 1.55 1.77 -10.69
C GLY A 12 0.08 1.98 -10.40
N THR A 13 -0.42 1.25 -9.40
CA THR A 13 -1.76 1.42 -8.91
C THR A 13 -1.79 1.33 -7.40
N ILE A 14 -2.86 1.84 -6.80
CA ILE A 14 -3.10 1.81 -5.35
C ILE A 14 -4.07 0.66 -5.07
N GLN A 15 -3.63 -0.34 -4.30
CA GLN A 15 -4.37 -1.58 -4.09
C GLN A 15 -5.78 -1.34 -3.53
N TRP A 16 -5.92 -0.50 -2.50
CA TRP A 16 -7.22 -0.33 -1.83
C TRP A 16 -8.19 0.56 -2.60
N MET A 17 -7.76 1.18 -3.69
CA MET A 17 -8.60 2.03 -4.53
C MET A 17 -8.98 1.39 -5.86
N SER A 18 -8.23 0.39 -6.30
CA SER A 18 -8.40 -0.21 -7.64
C SER A 18 -9.67 -1.03 -7.77
N TYR A 19 -10.03 -1.75 -6.72
CA TYR A 19 -11.25 -2.57 -6.70
C TYR A 19 -11.97 -2.37 -5.36
N PRO A 20 -12.60 -1.21 -5.14
CA PRO A 20 -13.10 -0.82 -3.82
C PRO A 20 -14.21 -1.71 -3.24
N ARG A 21 -14.87 -2.50 -4.08
CA ARG A 21 -15.95 -3.40 -3.63
C ARG A 21 -15.49 -4.82 -3.37
N ARG A 22 -14.21 -5.12 -3.62
CA ARG A 22 -13.65 -6.45 -3.41
C ARG A 22 -12.94 -6.52 -2.07
N GLU A 23 -12.86 -7.74 -1.53
CA GLU A 23 -12.02 -7.99 -0.38
C GLU A 23 -10.55 -7.68 -0.71
N PRO A 24 -9.76 -7.19 0.27
CA PRO A 24 -8.37 -6.79 0.00
C PRO A 24 -7.52 -7.85 -0.69
N MET A 25 -7.64 -9.11 -0.28
CA MET A 25 -6.86 -10.18 -0.91
C MET A 25 -7.31 -10.47 -2.34
N GLU A 26 -8.59 -10.33 -2.63
CA GLU A 26 -9.09 -10.50 -3.98
C GLU A 26 -8.60 -9.40 -4.92
N SER A 27 -8.61 -8.15 -4.46
CA SER A 27 -8.10 -7.04 -5.25
C SER A 27 -6.60 -7.18 -5.47
N LEU A 28 -5.85 -7.61 -4.47
CA LEU A 28 -4.42 -7.87 -4.60
C LEU A 28 -4.14 -8.92 -5.66
N LYS A 29 -4.87 -10.04 -5.62
CA LYS A 29 -4.71 -11.11 -6.61
C LYS A 29 -5.03 -10.64 -8.03
N ALA A 30 -6.07 -9.82 -8.18
CA ALA A 30 -6.45 -9.28 -9.48
C ALA A 30 -5.35 -8.38 -10.05
N ILE A 31 -4.77 -7.53 -9.23
CA ILE A 31 -3.68 -6.64 -9.65
C ILE A 31 -2.43 -7.43 -10.01
N CYS A 32 -2.07 -8.45 -9.23
CA CYS A 32 -0.91 -9.28 -9.49
C CYS A 32 -1.01 -10.03 -10.82
N ARG A 33 -2.22 -10.32 -11.29
CA ARG A 33 -2.45 -11.00 -12.57
C ARG A 33 -2.48 -10.08 -13.78
N ASP A 34 -2.53 -8.77 -13.54
CA ASP A 34 -2.67 -7.79 -14.62
C ASP A 34 -1.29 -7.33 -15.09
N ASP A 35 -0.98 -7.55 -16.36
CA ASP A 35 0.30 -7.17 -16.96
C ASP A 35 0.47 -5.66 -17.14
N TYR A 36 -0.61 -4.90 -17.00
CA TYR A 36 -0.56 -3.47 -17.23
C TYR A 36 0.28 -2.73 -16.19
N PHE A 37 0.25 -3.19 -14.93
CA PHE A 37 0.91 -2.50 -13.83
C PHE A 37 2.32 -3.03 -13.60
N ASP A 38 3.24 -2.12 -13.31
CA ASP A 38 4.63 -2.41 -12.95
C ASP A 38 4.89 -2.27 -11.46
N ALA A 39 4.02 -1.53 -10.76
CA ALA A 39 4.18 -1.23 -9.35
C ALA A 39 2.82 -1.22 -8.65
N ILE A 40 2.84 -1.44 -7.34
CA ILE A 40 1.64 -1.41 -6.50
C ILE A 40 1.96 -0.70 -5.19
N GLU A 41 1.04 0.14 -4.73
CA GLU A 41 1.09 0.69 -3.39
C GLU A 41 0.11 -0.09 -2.52
N VAL A 42 0.60 -0.61 -1.39
CA VAL A 42 -0.19 -1.44 -0.47
C VAL A 42 -0.18 -0.85 0.93
N LYS A 43 -1.15 -1.25 1.72
CA LYS A 43 -1.16 -1.08 3.17
C LYS A 43 -1.17 -2.45 3.82
N GLY A 44 -1.17 -2.52 5.16
CA GLY A 44 -1.23 -3.79 5.86
C GLY A 44 -2.51 -4.57 5.58
N PHE A 45 -2.38 -5.88 5.53
CA PHE A 45 -3.48 -6.81 5.28
C PHE A 45 -3.94 -7.53 6.56
N GLY A 46 -3.45 -7.11 7.73
CA GLY A 46 -3.84 -7.70 9.01
C GLY A 46 -3.47 -9.18 9.08
N VAL A 47 -4.45 -10.03 9.35
CA VAL A 47 -4.24 -11.48 9.46
C VAL A 47 -3.75 -12.12 8.16
N ASN A 48 -3.90 -11.43 7.05
CA ASN A 48 -3.50 -11.92 5.72
C ASN A 48 -2.12 -11.41 5.29
N ASN A 49 -1.35 -10.77 6.19
CA ASN A 49 -0.05 -10.18 5.81
C ASN A 49 0.93 -11.21 5.24
N GLU A 50 0.98 -12.41 5.78
CA GLU A 50 1.88 -13.45 5.28
C GLU A 50 1.52 -13.88 3.86
N GLU A 51 0.24 -14.10 3.61
CA GLU A 51 -0.24 -14.46 2.28
C GLU A 51 0.02 -13.35 1.27
N ALA A 52 -0.25 -12.10 1.67
CA ALA A 52 0.00 -10.94 0.81
C ALA A 52 1.48 -10.81 0.48
N ARG A 53 2.35 -10.99 1.47
CA ARG A 53 3.80 -10.94 1.28
C ARG A 53 4.26 -12.00 0.28
N ALA A 54 3.75 -13.21 0.42
CA ALA A 54 4.11 -14.30 -0.50
C ALA A 54 3.67 -14.01 -1.93
N LEU A 55 2.44 -13.51 -2.10
CA LEU A 55 1.92 -13.13 -3.42
C LEU A 55 2.76 -12.03 -4.06
N LEU A 56 3.07 -10.98 -3.30
CA LEU A 56 3.86 -9.86 -3.81
C LEU A 56 5.29 -10.30 -4.15
N GLY A 57 5.88 -11.16 -3.33
CA GLY A 57 7.21 -11.67 -3.58
C GLY A 57 7.32 -12.53 -4.84
N GLN A 58 6.23 -13.15 -5.26
CA GLN A 58 6.17 -13.96 -6.47
C GLN A 58 5.74 -13.16 -7.71
N SER A 59 5.26 -11.94 -7.51
CA SER A 59 4.77 -11.10 -8.59
C SER A 59 5.90 -10.36 -9.28
N HIS A 60 5.59 -9.78 -10.44
CA HIS A 60 6.50 -8.89 -11.17
C HIS A 60 6.49 -7.46 -10.63
N LEU A 61 5.63 -7.16 -9.66
CA LEU A 61 5.38 -5.81 -9.21
C LEU A 61 6.44 -5.30 -8.25
N LYS A 62 6.80 -4.03 -8.39
CA LYS A 62 7.52 -3.29 -7.35
C LYS A 62 6.51 -2.85 -6.30
N VAL A 63 6.87 -3.01 -5.03
CA VAL A 63 5.95 -2.76 -3.92
C VAL A 63 6.33 -1.49 -3.19
N CYS A 64 5.33 -0.63 -3.01
CA CYS A 64 5.44 0.57 -2.18
C CYS A 64 4.42 0.45 -1.04
N TYR A 65 4.79 0.93 0.14
CA TYR A 65 3.89 0.90 1.29
C TYR A 65 3.29 2.28 1.53
N GLY A 66 1.96 2.33 1.72
CA GLY A 66 1.25 3.57 2.00
C GLY A 66 0.80 3.64 3.45
N ALA A 67 1.26 4.66 4.17
CA ALA A 67 0.88 4.90 5.56
C ALA A 67 -0.34 5.83 5.69
N GLN A 68 -0.77 6.46 4.60
CA GLN A 68 -1.87 7.41 4.63
C GLN A 68 -3.16 6.86 5.26
N PRO A 69 -3.60 5.63 4.95
CA PRO A 69 -4.82 5.10 5.57
C PRO A 69 -4.74 5.02 7.09
N ARG A 70 -3.57 4.73 7.66
CA ARG A 70 -3.40 4.69 9.12
C ARG A 70 -3.60 6.07 9.74
N LEU A 71 -3.02 7.09 9.12
CA LEU A 71 -3.12 8.46 9.63
C LEU A 71 -4.55 9.00 9.49
N LEU A 72 -5.16 8.82 8.33
CA LEU A 72 -6.53 9.30 8.09
C LEU A 72 -7.55 8.55 8.94
N GLY A 73 -7.42 7.23 9.06
CA GLY A 73 -8.32 6.42 9.86
C GLY A 73 -8.27 6.75 11.34
N GLY A 74 -7.10 7.14 11.85
CA GLY A 74 -6.91 7.54 13.24
C GLY A 74 -7.08 9.04 13.51
N ASN A 75 -7.40 9.81 12.48
CA ASN A 75 -7.47 11.27 12.55
C ASN A 75 -6.18 11.87 13.11
N LEU A 76 -5.04 11.38 12.63
CA LEU A 76 -3.72 11.77 13.10
C LEU A 76 -3.04 12.73 12.13
N ASN A 77 -2.38 13.75 12.68
CA ASN A 77 -1.68 14.75 11.88
C ASN A 77 -0.26 14.92 12.41
N PRO A 78 0.79 14.53 11.64
CA PRO A 78 2.18 14.70 12.07
C PRO A 78 2.60 16.17 12.20
N ASN A 79 1.81 17.09 11.67
CA ASN A 79 2.04 18.52 11.76
C ASN A 79 1.13 19.24 12.74
N HIS A 80 0.47 18.48 13.62
CA HIS A 80 -0.45 19.06 14.60
C HIS A 80 0.25 20.04 15.53
N ILE A 81 -0.47 21.10 15.95
CA ILE A 81 0.06 22.11 16.88
C ILE A 81 0.35 21.50 18.25
N ASP A 82 -0.55 20.62 18.73
CA ASP A 82 -0.40 19.93 20.01
C ASP A 82 0.69 18.88 19.91
N GLU A 83 1.68 18.95 20.80
CA GLU A 83 2.81 18.02 20.83
C GLU A 83 2.37 16.58 21.08
N GLU A 84 1.40 16.37 21.96
CA GLU A 84 0.88 15.05 22.27
C GLU A 84 0.24 14.40 21.04
N GLU A 85 -0.53 15.18 20.29
CA GLU A 85 -1.14 14.70 19.04
C GLU A 85 -0.10 14.40 17.96
N ARG A 86 0.95 15.24 17.86
CA ARG A 86 2.06 14.97 16.93
C ARG A 86 2.77 13.65 17.27
N ARG A 87 2.99 13.40 18.56
CA ARG A 87 3.64 12.16 19.02
C ARG A 87 2.83 10.92 18.69
N LYS A 88 1.51 11.01 18.77
CA LYS A 88 0.65 9.90 18.36
C LYS A 88 0.80 9.60 16.87
N ALA A 89 0.82 10.63 16.04
CA ALA A 89 1.01 10.47 14.59
C ALA A 89 2.40 9.91 14.30
N GLU A 90 3.44 10.40 14.98
CA GLU A 90 4.80 9.91 14.83
C GLU A 90 4.92 8.43 15.21
N ALA A 91 4.33 8.02 16.32
CA ALA A 91 4.32 6.62 16.74
C ALA A 91 3.65 5.73 15.70
N THR A 92 2.54 6.19 15.12
CA THR A 92 1.84 5.46 14.07
C THR A 92 2.70 5.33 12.81
N LEU A 93 3.44 6.37 12.44
CA LEU A 93 4.36 6.30 11.30
C LEU A 93 5.51 5.32 11.55
N ILE A 94 6.03 5.26 12.77
CA ILE A 94 7.07 4.28 13.12
C ILE A 94 6.52 2.86 13.00
N GLU A 95 5.32 2.60 13.48
CA GLU A 95 4.65 1.31 13.30
C GLU A 95 4.47 0.97 11.82
N ALA A 96 4.15 1.97 11.00
CA ALA A 96 4.00 1.76 9.56
C ALA A 96 5.32 1.34 8.91
N VAL A 97 6.43 1.94 9.32
CA VAL A 97 7.76 1.55 8.82
C VAL A 97 8.07 0.10 9.19
N ASP A 98 7.79 -0.30 10.42
CA ASP A 98 8.01 -1.68 10.87
C ASP A 98 7.16 -2.66 10.06
N GLU A 99 5.90 -2.31 9.80
CA GLU A 99 5.02 -3.14 8.98
C GLU A 99 5.52 -3.24 7.54
N ALA A 100 6.04 -2.16 7.00
CA ALA A 100 6.56 -2.14 5.64
C ALA A 100 7.77 -3.04 5.45
N GLU A 101 8.59 -3.22 6.49
CA GLU A 101 9.73 -4.13 6.44
C GLU A 101 9.34 -5.60 6.42
N TYR A 102 8.17 -5.91 6.94
CA TYR A 102 7.65 -7.27 6.94
C TYR A 102 7.23 -7.70 5.54
#